data_48d227752730362632bfb6d41a616f54
#
_entry.id   48d227752730362632bfb6d41a616f54
#
_cell.length_a   1.000
_cell.length_b   1.000
_cell.length_c   1.000
_cell.angle_alpha   90.00
_cell.angle_beta   90.00
_cell.angle_gamma   90.00
#
_symmetry.space_group_name_H-M   'P 1'
#
loop_
_entity.id
_entity.type
_entity.pdbx_description
1 polymer ?
#
loop_
_entity_poly.entity_id
_entity_poly.type
_entity_poly.pdbx_seq_one_letter_code
_entity_poly.pdbx_strand_id
1 'polypeptide(L)'
;MATRSAKIDQKADLIWAIADKLTGVYKPHEYGDVILPLTVIRRFDCILSDTKDAVLQKYDEVKNLPMKDILLRKASKKDFYNTSKYTFERLMDDPDHIEENFREYLNKFSANVRDILEKFKFDGHITTMANKGILYIVLKEYTTDRGNLHYETQRIFL
;
A
#
# COMPACT_ATOMS: atom_id res chain seq x y z
N MET A 1 -20.58 14.80 -7.09
CA MET A 1 -19.90 14.05 -6.02
C MET A 1 -20.55 12.69 -5.82
N ALA A 2 -19.76 11.64 -5.65
CA ALA A 2 -20.30 10.32 -5.35
C ALA A 2 -20.95 10.33 -3.96
N THR A 3 -22.11 9.69 -3.85
CA THR A 3 -22.79 9.52 -2.56
C THR A 3 -22.01 8.53 -1.68
N ARG A 4 -22.30 8.51 -0.38
CA ARG A 4 -21.72 7.53 0.53
C ARG A 4 -22.00 6.09 0.07
N SER A 5 -23.22 5.83 -0.41
CA SER A 5 -23.61 4.51 -0.94
C SER A 5 -22.76 4.12 -2.16
N ALA A 6 -22.56 5.05 -3.11
CA ALA A 6 -21.74 4.79 -4.29
C ALA A 6 -20.27 4.50 -3.91
N LYS A 7 -19.73 5.20 -2.92
CA LYS A 7 -18.37 4.97 -2.42
C LYS A 7 -18.23 3.60 -1.76
N ILE A 8 -19.22 3.16 -1.01
CA ILE A 8 -19.24 1.83 -0.40
C ILE A 8 -19.31 0.75 -1.49
N ASP A 9 -20.11 0.95 -2.53
CA ASP A 9 -20.22 0.03 -3.64
C ASP A 9 -18.88 -0.11 -4.39
N GLN A 10 -18.15 0.99 -4.60
CA GLN A 10 -16.82 0.96 -5.21
C GLN A 10 -15.83 0.12 -4.41
N LYS A 11 -15.90 0.20 -3.07
CA LYS A 11 -15.04 -0.59 -2.19
C LYS A 11 -15.40 -2.07 -2.21
N ALA A 12 -16.69 -2.38 -2.23
CA ALA A 12 -17.16 -3.76 -2.39
C ALA A 12 -16.67 -4.32 -3.73
N ASP A 13 -16.74 -3.53 -4.81
CA ASP A 13 -16.26 -3.93 -6.13
C ASP A 13 -14.75 -4.20 -6.11
N LEU A 14 -13.97 -3.39 -5.42
CA LEU A 14 -12.54 -3.60 -5.26
C LEU A 14 -12.26 -4.93 -4.57
N ILE A 15 -12.94 -5.19 -3.45
CA ILE A 15 -12.75 -6.43 -2.68
C ILE A 15 -13.07 -7.64 -3.55
N TRP A 16 -14.19 -7.61 -4.29
CA TRP A 16 -14.57 -8.68 -5.19
C TRP A 16 -13.57 -8.88 -6.32
N ALA A 17 -13.05 -7.79 -6.89
CA ALA A 17 -12.06 -7.86 -7.95
C ALA A 17 -10.76 -8.51 -7.46
N ILE A 18 -10.31 -8.17 -6.26
CA ILE A 18 -9.12 -8.77 -5.67
C ILE A 18 -9.36 -10.23 -5.32
N ALA A 19 -10.50 -10.55 -4.71
CA ALA A 19 -10.86 -11.93 -4.37
C ALA A 19 -10.87 -12.81 -5.62
N ASP A 20 -11.33 -12.29 -6.73
CA ASP A 20 -11.32 -13.00 -8.02
C ASP A 20 -9.88 -13.37 -8.44
N LYS A 21 -8.92 -12.45 -8.24
CA LYS A 21 -7.51 -12.71 -8.55
C LYS A 21 -6.86 -13.72 -7.59
N LEU A 22 -7.40 -13.88 -6.39
CA LEU A 22 -6.89 -14.82 -5.40
C LEU A 22 -7.44 -16.24 -5.60
N THR A 23 -8.48 -16.39 -6.40
CA THR A 23 -9.13 -17.68 -6.67
C THR A 23 -8.12 -18.66 -7.27
N GLY A 24 -8.05 -19.86 -6.70
CA GLY A 24 -7.12 -20.91 -7.16
C GLY A 24 -5.75 -20.85 -6.48
N VAL A 25 -5.40 -19.75 -5.83
CA VAL A 25 -4.16 -19.59 -5.05
C VAL A 25 -4.47 -19.67 -3.55
N TYR A 26 -5.56 -19.04 -3.15
CA TYR A 26 -6.04 -19.02 -1.76
C TYR A 26 -7.43 -19.60 -1.67
N LYS A 27 -7.78 -20.13 -0.50
CA LYS A 27 -9.15 -20.52 -0.19
C LYS A 27 -9.95 -19.30 0.25
N PRO A 28 -11.28 -19.28 0.04
CA PRO A 28 -12.11 -18.11 0.39
C PRO A 28 -11.92 -17.61 1.82
N HIS A 29 -11.75 -18.50 2.79
CA HIS A 29 -11.55 -18.09 4.19
C HIS A 29 -10.19 -17.44 4.44
N GLU A 30 -9.26 -17.53 3.47
CA GLU A 30 -7.93 -16.94 3.56
C GLU A 30 -7.85 -15.56 2.90
N TYR A 31 -8.86 -15.17 2.12
CA TYR A 31 -8.82 -13.93 1.35
C TYR A 31 -8.59 -12.70 2.22
N GLY A 32 -9.22 -12.65 3.39
CA GLY A 32 -9.07 -11.54 4.33
C GLY A 32 -7.63 -11.34 4.82
N ASP A 33 -6.87 -12.43 4.95
CA ASP A 33 -5.49 -12.37 5.40
C ASP A 33 -4.57 -11.66 4.40
N VAL A 34 -4.98 -11.58 3.14
CA VAL A 34 -4.26 -10.89 2.06
C VAL A 34 -4.86 -9.51 1.81
N ILE A 35 -6.19 -9.45 1.68
CA ILE A 35 -6.89 -8.22 1.30
C ILE A 35 -6.76 -7.14 2.37
N LEU A 36 -6.87 -7.51 3.64
CA LEU A 36 -6.84 -6.55 4.74
C LEU A 36 -5.51 -5.80 4.82
N PRO A 37 -4.34 -6.48 4.92
CA PRO A 37 -3.07 -5.74 4.96
C PRO A 37 -2.79 -4.97 3.68
N LEU A 38 -3.13 -5.50 2.50
CA LEU A 38 -2.95 -4.76 1.25
C LEU A 38 -3.78 -3.48 1.22
N THR A 39 -5.02 -3.54 1.69
CA THR A 39 -5.90 -2.38 1.75
C THR A 39 -5.35 -1.33 2.70
N VAL A 40 -4.80 -1.75 3.84
CA VAL A 40 -4.14 -0.84 4.78
C VAL A 40 -2.92 -0.18 4.15
N ILE A 41 -2.08 -0.95 3.46
CA ILE A 41 -0.89 -0.42 2.77
C ILE A 41 -1.31 0.59 1.70
N ARG A 42 -2.29 0.25 0.88
CA ARG A 42 -2.78 1.15 -0.18
C ARG A 42 -3.31 2.45 0.42
N ARG A 43 -4.01 2.36 1.53
CA ARG A 43 -4.52 3.53 2.23
C ARG A 43 -3.39 4.44 2.70
N PHE A 44 -2.33 3.86 3.28
CA PHE A 44 -1.15 4.64 3.65
C PHE A 44 -0.51 5.30 2.43
N ASP A 45 -0.42 4.58 1.33
CA ASP A 45 0.11 5.11 0.07
C ASP A 45 -0.67 6.34 -0.39
N CYS A 46 -2.00 6.26 -0.37
CA CYS A 46 -2.86 7.38 -0.74
C CYS A 46 -2.74 8.56 0.22
N ILE A 47 -2.69 8.29 1.52
CA ILE A 47 -2.53 9.34 2.55
C ILE A 47 -1.21 10.10 2.35
N LEU A 48 -0.15 9.39 2.00
CA LEU A 48 1.19 9.96 1.85
C LEU A 48 1.43 10.60 0.49
N SER A 49 0.51 10.45 -0.47
CA SER A 49 0.74 10.87 -1.86
C SER A 49 1.03 12.36 -2.00
N ASP A 50 0.32 13.21 -1.26
CA ASP A 50 0.47 14.67 -1.35
C ASP A 50 1.83 15.17 -0.88
N THR A 51 2.47 14.44 0.03
CA THR A 51 3.75 14.83 0.63
C THR A 51 4.91 13.92 0.19
N LYS A 52 4.67 12.99 -0.72
CA LYS A 52 5.68 12.00 -1.14
C LYS A 52 6.98 12.66 -1.60
N ASP A 53 6.89 13.64 -2.49
CA ASP A 53 8.07 14.31 -3.03
C ASP A 53 8.81 15.10 -1.95
N ALA A 54 8.08 15.76 -1.05
CA ALA A 54 8.69 16.49 0.07
C ALA A 54 9.44 15.54 1.01
N VAL A 55 8.87 14.35 1.28
CA VAL A 55 9.52 13.33 2.11
C VAL A 55 10.80 12.81 1.44
N LEU A 56 10.74 12.52 0.14
CA LEU A 56 11.92 12.02 -0.59
C LEU A 56 13.04 13.06 -0.60
N GLN A 57 12.71 14.33 -0.83
CA GLN A 57 13.69 15.41 -0.78
C GLN A 57 14.29 15.56 0.62
N LYS A 58 13.44 15.54 1.65
CA LYS A 58 13.91 15.64 3.04
C LYS A 58 14.79 14.44 3.40
N TYR A 59 14.45 13.25 2.94
CA TYR A 59 15.24 12.05 3.21
C TYR A 59 16.68 12.18 2.70
N ASP A 60 16.86 12.70 1.49
CA ASP A 60 18.21 12.92 0.94
C ASP A 60 19.03 13.89 1.81
N GLU A 61 18.38 14.87 2.45
CA GLU A 61 19.04 15.83 3.31
C GLU A 61 19.39 15.26 4.70
N VAL A 62 18.55 14.38 5.25
CA VAL A 62 18.61 14.00 6.67
C VAL A 62 18.92 12.52 6.94
N LYS A 63 19.10 11.70 5.91
CA LYS A 63 19.24 10.24 6.06
C LYS A 63 20.37 9.81 7.00
N ASN A 64 21.39 10.63 7.16
CA ASN A 64 22.53 10.36 8.02
C ASN A 64 22.44 11.04 9.38
N LEU A 65 21.32 11.71 9.68
CA LEU A 65 21.13 12.44 10.94
C LEU A 65 20.42 11.58 11.98
N PRO A 66 20.78 11.70 13.28
CA PRO A 66 20.08 10.96 14.34
C PRO A 66 18.59 11.30 14.45
N MET A 67 18.22 12.54 14.07
CA MET A 67 16.85 13.05 14.20
C MET A 67 16.02 12.84 12.94
N LYS A 68 16.47 11.99 12.00
CA LYS A 68 15.79 11.82 10.70
C LYS A 68 14.31 11.47 10.84
N ASP A 69 13.96 10.63 11.82
CA ASP A 69 12.57 10.18 12.01
C ASP A 69 11.63 11.36 12.29
N ILE A 70 12.03 12.24 13.19
CA ILE A 70 11.24 13.44 13.55
C ILE A 70 11.09 14.34 12.33
N LEU A 71 12.17 14.56 11.59
CA LEU A 71 12.18 15.44 10.43
C LEU A 71 11.33 14.87 9.28
N LEU A 72 11.36 13.55 9.10
CA LEU A 72 10.56 12.88 8.07
C LEU A 72 9.07 12.91 8.41
N ARG A 73 8.70 12.77 9.68
CA ARG A 73 7.32 12.93 10.12
C ARG A 73 6.80 14.34 9.86
N LYS A 74 7.63 15.35 10.11
CA LYS A 74 7.28 16.74 9.79
C LYS A 74 7.07 16.93 8.29
N ALA A 75 7.91 16.32 7.46
CA ALA A 75 7.79 16.40 6.01
C ALA A 75 6.52 15.73 5.51
N SER A 76 6.16 14.57 6.07
CA SER A 76 4.93 13.85 5.70
C SER A 76 3.67 14.47 6.30
N LYS A 77 3.82 15.29 7.36
CA LYS A 77 2.70 15.83 8.15
C LYS A 77 1.86 14.75 8.80
N LYS A 78 2.45 13.58 9.04
CA LYS A 78 1.80 12.40 9.63
C LYS A 78 2.76 11.75 10.63
N ASP A 79 2.22 10.84 11.43
CA ASP A 79 3.01 10.05 12.38
C ASP A 79 3.80 8.92 11.72
N PHE A 80 3.72 8.82 10.40
CA PHE A 80 4.40 7.81 9.62
C PHE A 80 4.82 8.40 8.27
N TYR A 81 5.71 7.69 7.58
CA TYR A 81 6.23 8.12 6.28
C TYR A 81 6.76 6.93 5.49
N ASN A 82 7.07 7.17 4.23
CA ASN A 82 7.73 6.19 3.37
C ASN A 82 8.83 6.89 2.57
N THR A 83 10.05 6.33 2.62
CA THR A 83 11.21 6.92 1.95
C THR A 83 11.58 6.22 0.64
N SER A 84 10.76 5.29 0.16
CA SER A 84 10.96 4.67 -1.15
C SER A 84 10.56 5.63 -2.27
N LYS A 85 11.20 5.47 -3.42
CA LYS A 85 10.75 6.16 -4.64
C LYS A 85 9.43 5.61 -5.16
N TYR A 86 9.03 4.42 -4.72
CA TYR A 86 7.84 3.76 -5.23
C TYR A 86 6.56 4.25 -4.56
N THR A 87 5.50 4.24 -5.36
CA THR A 87 4.10 4.28 -4.97
C THR A 87 3.43 3.09 -5.66
N PHE A 88 2.16 2.81 -5.37
CA PHE A 88 1.47 1.73 -6.09
C PHE A 88 1.49 1.98 -7.60
N GLU A 89 1.26 3.21 -8.04
CA GLU A 89 1.30 3.56 -9.46
C GLU A 89 2.68 3.32 -10.07
N ARG A 90 3.74 3.75 -9.39
CA ARG A 90 5.11 3.59 -9.87
C ARG A 90 5.56 2.13 -9.89
N LEU A 91 5.04 1.30 -8.98
CA LEU A 91 5.30 -0.13 -9.00
C LEU A 91 4.81 -0.80 -10.29
N MET A 92 3.75 -0.26 -10.88
CA MET A 92 3.17 -0.83 -12.09
C MET A 92 4.06 -0.67 -13.33
N ASP A 93 5.04 0.23 -13.28
CA ASP A 93 5.93 0.52 -14.40
C ASP A 93 6.95 -0.59 -14.67
N ASP A 94 7.16 -1.50 -13.69
CA ASP A 94 8.17 -2.56 -13.79
C ASP A 94 7.61 -3.90 -13.34
N PRO A 95 6.75 -4.54 -14.16
CA PRO A 95 6.13 -5.81 -13.79
C PRO A 95 7.12 -6.94 -13.53
N ASP A 96 8.25 -6.95 -14.23
CA ASP A 96 9.22 -8.04 -14.14
C ASP A 96 9.95 -8.09 -12.79
N HIS A 97 10.00 -6.97 -12.09
CA HIS A 97 10.67 -6.85 -10.79
C HIS A 97 9.68 -6.49 -9.67
N ILE A 98 8.41 -6.86 -9.84
CA ILE A 98 7.36 -6.43 -8.91
C ILE A 98 7.61 -6.90 -7.47
N GLU A 99 8.09 -8.11 -7.27
CA GLU A 99 8.37 -8.61 -5.91
C GLU A 99 9.47 -7.80 -5.25
N GLU A 100 10.61 -7.63 -5.91
CA GLU A 100 11.74 -6.87 -5.38
C GLU A 100 11.36 -5.44 -5.06
N ASN A 101 10.66 -4.79 -6.00
CA ASN A 101 10.29 -3.39 -5.87
C ASN A 101 9.24 -3.18 -4.78
N PHE A 102 8.29 -4.10 -4.67
CA PHE A 102 7.28 -4.03 -3.62
C PHE A 102 7.90 -4.25 -2.22
N ARG A 103 8.83 -5.20 -2.10
CA ARG A 103 9.55 -5.42 -0.84
C ARG A 103 10.39 -4.19 -0.47
N GLU A 104 11.06 -3.57 -1.43
CA GLU A 104 11.82 -2.34 -1.19
C GLU A 104 10.90 -1.24 -0.70
N TYR A 105 9.75 -1.08 -1.35
CA TYR A 105 8.73 -0.11 -0.95
C TYR A 105 8.28 -0.32 0.49
N LEU A 106 7.93 -1.56 0.86
CA LEU A 106 7.47 -1.87 2.22
C LEU A 106 8.55 -1.66 3.27
N ASN A 107 9.79 -1.97 2.95
CA ASN A 107 10.92 -1.82 3.88
C ASN A 107 11.29 -0.36 4.14
N LYS A 108 10.81 0.57 3.32
CA LYS A 108 11.06 2.00 3.46
C LYS A 108 9.96 2.75 4.20
N PHE A 109 8.93 2.07 4.66
CA PHE A 109 8.01 2.65 5.62
C PHE A 109 8.70 2.89 6.95
N SER A 110 8.22 3.88 7.70
CA SER A 110 8.65 4.11 9.08
C SER A 110 8.42 2.86 9.94
N ALA A 111 9.18 2.74 11.02
CA ALA A 111 9.20 1.53 11.86
C ALA A 111 7.81 1.13 12.36
N ASN A 112 6.97 2.09 12.73
CA ASN A 112 5.63 1.81 13.22
C ASN A 112 4.75 1.10 12.18
N VAL A 113 4.86 1.46 10.91
CA VAL A 113 4.13 0.77 9.84
C VAL A 113 4.71 -0.62 9.60
N ARG A 114 6.03 -0.75 9.59
CA ARG A 114 6.69 -2.05 9.44
C ARG A 114 6.28 -3.03 10.52
N ASP A 115 6.12 -2.55 11.75
CA ASP A 115 5.65 -3.37 12.88
C ASP A 115 4.22 -3.87 12.66
N ILE A 116 3.35 -3.04 12.09
CA ILE A 116 1.99 -3.44 11.74
C ILE A 116 2.02 -4.56 10.70
N LEU A 117 2.84 -4.41 9.66
CA LEU A 117 2.95 -5.42 8.59
C LEU A 117 3.48 -6.74 9.12
N GLU A 118 4.42 -6.70 10.07
CA GLU A 118 4.95 -7.90 10.70
C GLU A 118 3.87 -8.63 11.51
N LYS A 119 3.01 -7.89 12.19
CA LYS A 119 1.89 -8.49 12.93
C LYS A 119 0.88 -9.19 12.02
N PHE A 120 0.71 -8.69 10.80
CA PHE A 120 -0.11 -9.37 9.79
C PHE A 120 0.59 -10.57 9.16
N LYS A 121 1.88 -10.77 9.42
CA LYS A 121 2.70 -11.83 8.81
C LYS A 121 2.63 -11.77 7.28
N PHE A 122 2.69 -10.56 6.76
CA PHE A 122 2.41 -10.30 5.35
C PHE A 122 3.53 -10.77 4.42
N ASP A 123 4.76 -10.92 4.94
CA ASP A 123 5.92 -11.35 4.16
C ASP A 123 5.67 -12.68 3.41
N GLY A 124 5.10 -13.66 4.10
CA GLY A 124 4.77 -14.95 3.49
C GLY A 124 3.76 -14.83 2.35
N HIS A 125 2.81 -13.90 2.46
CA HIS A 125 1.83 -13.68 1.40
C HIS A 125 2.47 -13.08 0.15
N ILE A 126 3.46 -12.19 0.31
CA ILE A 126 4.21 -11.65 -0.82
C ILE A 126 4.90 -12.79 -1.57
N THR A 127 5.58 -13.67 -0.84
CA THR A 127 6.25 -14.84 -1.43
C THR A 127 5.26 -15.72 -2.18
N THR A 128 4.12 -16.03 -1.56
CA THR A 128 3.10 -16.88 -2.19
C THR A 128 2.56 -16.25 -3.47
N MET A 129 2.19 -14.99 -3.44
CA MET A 129 1.63 -14.31 -4.62
C MET A 129 2.66 -14.18 -5.74
N ALA A 130 3.93 -13.90 -5.38
CA ALA A 130 5.00 -13.81 -6.37
C ALA A 130 5.25 -15.16 -7.04
N ASN A 131 5.34 -16.24 -6.24
CA ASN A 131 5.58 -17.59 -6.76
C ASN A 131 4.42 -18.07 -7.65
N LYS A 132 3.21 -17.64 -7.39
CA LYS A 132 2.03 -18.01 -8.19
C LYS A 132 1.79 -17.04 -9.35
N GLY A 133 2.63 -16.02 -9.50
CA GLY A 133 2.54 -15.08 -10.61
C GLY A 133 1.35 -14.12 -10.56
N ILE A 134 0.76 -13.90 -9.37
CA ILE A 134 -0.41 -13.03 -9.23
C ILE A 134 -0.13 -11.71 -8.52
N LEU A 135 1.08 -11.51 -7.99
CA LEU A 135 1.38 -10.30 -7.21
C LEU A 135 1.10 -9.02 -8.00
N TYR A 136 1.57 -8.95 -9.24
CA TYR A 136 1.38 -7.76 -10.07
C TYR A 136 -0.10 -7.47 -10.32
N ILE A 137 -0.86 -8.48 -10.73
CA ILE A 137 -2.28 -8.28 -11.06
C ILE A 137 -3.12 -7.92 -9.82
N VAL A 138 -2.75 -8.43 -8.65
CA VAL A 138 -3.41 -8.08 -7.39
C VAL A 138 -3.11 -6.61 -7.04
N LEU A 139 -1.85 -6.20 -7.08
CA LEU A 139 -1.48 -4.80 -6.82
C LEU A 139 -2.10 -3.85 -7.84
N LYS A 140 -2.20 -4.27 -9.09
CA LYS A 140 -2.80 -3.47 -10.16
C LYS A 140 -4.26 -3.12 -9.87
N GLU A 141 -5.02 -4.02 -9.26
CA GLU A 141 -6.42 -3.73 -8.90
C GLU A 141 -6.54 -2.53 -7.99
N TYR A 142 -5.54 -2.30 -7.12
CA TYR A 142 -5.52 -1.13 -6.23
C TYR A 142 -5.19 0.18 -6.96
N THR A 143 -4.68 0.12 -8.19
CA THR A 143 -4.38 1.32 -8.99
C THR A 143 -5.50 1.70 -9.94
N THR A 144 -6.56 0.90 -10.04
CA THR A 144 -7.77 1.23 -10.79
C THR A 144 -8.58 2.28 -10.02
N ASP A 145 -9.61 2.83 -10.66
CA ASP A 145 -10.52 3.77 -10.01
C ASP A 145 -11.14 3.20 -8.73
N ARG A 146 -11.43 1.89 -8.74
CA ARG A 146 -11.97 1.18 -7.57
C ARG A 146 -10.99 1.15 -6.40
N GLY A 147 -9.69 1.06 -6.69
CA GLY A 147 -8.64 0.97 -5.70
C GLY A 147 -8.04 2.31 -5.31
N ASN A 148 -8.54 3.41 -5.85
CA ASN A 148 -8.07 4.74 -5.48
C ASN A 148 -8.72 5.14 -4.15
N LEU A 149 -8.05 4.84 -3.05
CA LEU A 149 -8.50 5.17 -1.70
C LEU A 149 -8.12 6.62 -1.39
N HIS A 150 -8.67 7.54 -2.16
CA HIS A 150 -8.43 8.97 -2.02
C HIS A 150 -8.83 9.46 -0.63
N TYR A 151 -8.23 10.58 -0.20
CA TYR A 151 -8.42 11.16 1.14
C TYR A 151 -9.89 11.26 1.56
N GLU A 152 -10.75 11.74 0.69
CA GLU A 152 -12.18 11.86 0.99
C GLU A 152 -12.87 10.52 1.16
N THR A 153 -12.45 9.53 0.39
CA THR A 153 -12.98 8.16 0.48
C THR A 153 -12.54 7.50 1.79
N GLN A 154 -11.37 7.84 2.29
CA GLN A 154 -10.83 7.27 3.51
C GLN A 154 -11.64 7.64 4.75
N ARG A 155 -12.25 8.82 4.78
CA ARG A 155 -13.11 9.25 5.89
C ARG A 155 -14.29 8.32 6.14
N ILE A 156 -14.68 7.54 5.15
CA ILE A 156 -15.79 6.61 5.27
C ILE A 156 -15.39 5.35 6.05
N PHE A 157 -14.09 5.02 6.07
CA PHE A 157 -13.58 3.86 6.82
C PHE A 157 -13.25 4.18 8.28
N LEU A 158 -13.16 5.44 8.61
CA LEU A 158 -12.95 5.90 9.96
C LEU A 158 -14.30 6.14 10.62
#